data_5ea3ec76ef4a582eb52bd9e0b126ecfa
#
_entry.id   5ea3ec76ef4a582eb52bd9e0b126ecfa
#
_cell.length_a   1.000
_cell.length_b   1.000
_cell.length_c   1.000
_cell.angle_alpha   90.00
_cell.angle_beta   90.00
_cell.angle_gamma   90.00
#
_symmetry.space_group_name_H-M   'P 1'
#
loop_
_entity.id
_entity.type
_entity.pdbx_description
1 polymer ?
#
loop_
_entity_poly.entity_id
_entity_poly.type
_entity_poly.pdbx_seq_one_letter_code
_entity_poly.pdbx_strand_id
1 'polypeptide(L)'
;MNVKRAGIGRMGAPLVDLLFPPRCPLCGGAVARHGGLCVDCWGGLVLPGEPCCSLCQRPLPDRIAQQGGDAALALADAARGEWVCAPCLAEPPRHEGIAAATLYNDASRRLILAYKHGRRIALADFMVRLMVPRLPVLDGEWLVVPVPLHRWRLWRRGFNQSALLARGIAPALGQPVLVDALQRPRATPSLGHLGRKQRAALLQGAIRPNRAHAARLKGASVLLVDDVLTSGATTDACLVALRKAGVRRVRIACFARVADDTLAIGGYGALGGYGAIDGDGENAPAALEQVGP
;
A
#
# COMPACT_ATOMS: atom_id res chain seq x y z
N MET A 1 -4.44 -1.45 -33.54
CA MET A 1 -3.43 -0.55 -34.14
C MET A 1 -2.31 -0.35 -33.13
N ASN A 2 -1.16 -1.01 -33.38
CA ASN A 2 0.04 -0.94 -32.55
C ASN A 2 0.78 0.38 -32.83
N VAL A 3 0.66 1.35 -31.96
CA VAL A 3 1.54 2.53 -32.02
C VAL A 3 2.88 2.14 -31.38
N LYS A 4 3.85 1.79 -32.24
CA LYS A 4 5.26 1.68 -31.87
C LYS A 4 5.72 3.05 -31.34
N ARG A 5 5.96 3.18 -30.04
CA ARG A 5 6.68 4.32 -29.49
C ARG A 5 8.10 4.25 -30.03
N ALA A 6 8.36 5.08 -31.01
CA ALA A 6 9.67 5.25 -31.65
C ALA A 6 10.70 5.71 -30.62
N GLY A 7 11.83 5.03 -30.61
CA GLY A 7 12.94 5.27 -29.68
C GLY A 7 13.75 6.53 -30.00
N ILE A 8 13.32 7.68 -29.52
CA ILE A 8 14.12 8.92 -29.53
C ILE A 8 14.94 9.10 -28.24
N GLY A 9 14.90 8.16 -27.30
CA GLY A 9 15.46 8.30 -25.95
C GLY A 9 16.89 7.79 -25.71
N ARG A 10 17.56 7.13 -26.67
CA ARG A 10 18.80 6.38 -26.34
C ARG A 10 20.12 7.13 -26.54
N MET A 11 20.18 8.15 -27.37
CA MET A 11 21.45 8.87 -27.63
C MET A 11 21.73 10.04 -26.68
N GLY A 12 20.71 10.57 -25.99
CA GLY A 12 20.89 11.66 -25.02
C GLY A 12 21.09 11.21 -23.56
N ALA A 13 20.86 9.94 -23.25
CA ALA A 13 20.94 9.42 -21.87
C ALA A 13 22.31 9.67 -21.19
N PRO A 14 23.46 9.38 -21.83
CA PRO A 14 24.78 9.59 -21.19
C PRO A 14 25.09 11.06 -20.92
N LEU A 15 24.63 11.98 -21.77
CA LEU A 15 24.82 13.42 -21.54
C LEU A 15 23.93 13.95 -20.42
N VAL A 16 22.71 13.45 -20.32
CA VAL A 16 21.81 13.77 -19.21
C VAL A 16 22.35 13.20 -17.91
N ASP A 17 22.87 11.96 -17.90
CA ASP A 17 23.45 11.33 -16.72
C ASP A 17 24.74 12.02 -16.27
N LEU A 18 25.48 12.64 -17.20
CA LEU A 18 26.67 13.45 -16.86
C LEU A 18 26.28 14.74 -16.13
N LEU A 19 25.24 15.43 -16.58
CA LEU A 19 24.76 16.69 -15.98
C LEU A 19 23.89 16.45 -14.73
N PHE A 20 23.11 15.38 -14.72
CA PHE A 20 22.21 14.97 -13.66
C PHE A 20 22.47 13.50 -13.30
N PRO A 21 23.56 13.21 -12.58
CA PRO A 21 23.89 11.83 -12.24
C PRO A 21 22.76 11.18 -11.42
N PRO A 22 22.45 9.89 -11.68
CA PRO A 22 21.39 9.20 -10.95
C PRO A 22 21.70 9.15 -9.46
N ARG A 23 20.75 9.61 -8.66
CA ARG A 23 20.86 9.71 -7.21
C ARG A 23 19.75 8.90 -6.52
N CYS A 24 20.11 8.28 -5.40
CA CYS A 24 19.15 7.63 -4.53
C CYS A 24 18.13 8.65 -4.02
N PRO A 25 16.83 8.42 -4.22
CA PRO A 25 15.80 9.38 -3.80
C PRO A 25 15.66 9.52 -2.27
N LEU A 26 16.27 8.63 -1.48
CA LEU A 26 16.20 8.68 -0.03
C LEU A 26 17.41 9.39 0.61
N CYS A 27 18.61 9.05 0.18
CA CYS A 27 19.85 9.58 0.81
C CYS A 27 20.68 10.49 -0.09
N GLY A 28 20.34 10.62 -1.40
CA GLY A 28 21.12 11.37 -2.36
C GLY A 28 22.41 10.68 -2.84
N GLY A 29 22.75 9.49 -2.31
CA GLY A 29 23.91 8.71 -2.74
C GLY A 29 23.84 8.30 -4.21
N ALA A 30 24.99 8.02 -4.85
CA ALA A 30 25.04 7.59 -6.24
C ALA A 30 24.33 6.23 -6.42
N VAL A 31 23.66 6.08 -7.56
CA VAL A 31 23.02 4.81 -7.97
C VAL A 31 23.31 4.54 -9.44
N ALA A 32 23.23 3.28 -9.85
CA ALA A 32 23.51 2.89 -11.23
C ALA A 32 22.48 3.41 -12.25
N ARG A 33 21.25 3.71 -11.81
CA ARG A 33 20.15 4.15 -12.69
C ARG A 33 19.20 5.09 -11.95
N HIS A 34 18.61 6.03 -12.69
CA HIS A 34 17.51 6.85 -12.17
C HIS A 34 16.36 6.00 -11.65
N GLY A 35 15.73 6.45 -10.56
CA GLY A 35 14.59 5.77 -9.93
C GLY A 35 14.93 4.46 -9.22
N GLY A 36 16.21 4.20 -8.92
CA GLY A 36 16.68 3.13 -8.04
C GLY A 36 17.01 3.63 -6.63
N LEU A 37 17.19 2.70 -5.69
CA LEU A 37 17.77 2.97 -4.38
C LEU A 37 19.23 2.53 -4.36
N CYS A 38 20.07 3.15 -3.52
CA CYS A 38 21.38 2.61 -3.19
C CYS A 38 21.25 1.34 -2.34
N VAL A 39 22.34 0.58 -2.22
CA VAL A 39 22.35 -0.71 -1.51
C VAL A 39 21.86 -0.55 -0.07
N ASP A 40 22.32 0.46 0.65
CA ASP A 40 21.94 0.68 2.05
C ASP A 40 20.45 1.00 2.21
N CYS A 41 19.90 1.88 1.35
CA CYS A 41 18.49 2.22 1.38
C CYS A 41 17.60 1.06 0.93
N TRP A 42 18.10 0.23 0.00
CA TRP A 42 17.42 -1.00 -0.41
C TRP A 42 17.43 -2.04 0.71
N GLY A 43 18.59 -2.29 1.35
CA GLY A 43 18.72 -3.22 2.47
C GLY A 43 17.89 -2.84 3.69
N GLY A 44 17.51 -1.56 3.81
CA GLY A 44 16.60 -1.10 4.84
C GLY A 44 15.13 -1.45 4.60
N LEU A 45 14.73 -1.89 3.40
CA LEU A 45 13.35 -2.31 3.12
C LEU A 45 13.11 -3.74 3.64
N VAL A 46 12.05 -3.94 4.40
CA VAL A 46 11.62 -5.25 4.86
C VAL A 46 10.52 -5.75 3.93
N LEU A 47 10.79 -6.82 3.20
CA LEU A 47 9.80 -7.46 2.34
C LEU A 47 9.02 -8.51 3.16
N PRO A 48 7.69 -8.65 2.96
CA PRO A 48 6.94 -9.74 3.57
C PRO A 48 7.54 -11.08 3.15
N GLY A 49 7.93 -11.89 4.15
CA GLY A 49 8.45 -13.26 3.95
C GLY A 49 7.39 -14.33 4.17
N GLU A 50 7.73 -15.56 3.88
CA GLU A 50 6.95 -16.74 4.23
C GLU A 50 7.53 -17.39 5.52
N PRO A 51 6.69 -17.99 6.39
CA PRO A 51 5.24 -18.11 6.26
C PRO A 51 4.48 -16.81 6.61
N CYS A 52 3.41 -16.53 5.86
CA CYS A 52 2.55 -15.38 6.15
C CYS A 52 1.06 -15.76 6.01
N CYS A 53 0.19 -14.97 6.64
CA CYS A 53 -1.26 -15.14 6.50
C CYS A 53 -1.71 -14.84 5.06
N SER A 54 -2.38 -15.78 4.39
CA SER A 54 -2.91 -15.63 3.02
C SER A 54 -3.92 -14.48 2.87
N LEU A 55 -4.67 -14.18 3.94
CA LEU A 55 -5.67 -13.12 3.90
C LEU A 55 -5.10 -11.75 4.21
N CYS A 56 -4.19 -11.66 5.18
CA CYS A 56 -3.75 -10.34 5.65
C CYS A 56 -2.25 -10.10 5.53
N GLN A 57 -1.48 -11.06 5.02
CA GLN A 57 0.00 -11.03 4.91
C GLN A 57 0.74 -10.68 6.21
N ARG A 58 0.15 -10.97 7.37
CA ARG A 58 0.87 -10.90 8.64
C ARG A 58 1.94 -11.97 8.64
N PRO A 59 3.20 -11.64 8.95
CA PRO A 59 4.22 -12.67 9.19
C PRO A 59 3.76 -13.61 10.28
N LEU A 60 4.03 -14.89 10.09
CA LEU A 60 3.74 -15.93 11.06
C LEU A 60 5.05 -16.45 11.66
N PRO A 61 5.05 -16.89 12.94
CA PRO A 61 6.26 -17.43 13.56
C PRO A 61 6.79 -18.67 12.83
N ASP A 62 8.10 -18.77 12.62
CA ASP A 62 8.75 -19.89 11.93
C ASP A 62 8.46 -21.26 12.59
N ARG A 63 8.20 -21.29 13.89
CA ARG A 63 7.84 -22.51 14.62
C ARG A 63 6.59 -23.22 14.09
N ILE A 64 5.71 -22.47 13.43
CA ILE A 64 4.47 -23.00 12.87
C ILE A 64 4.73 -23.83 11.61
N ALA A 65 5.70 -23.39 10.80
CA ALA A 65 6.13 -24.15 9.63
C ALA A 65 6.82 -25.46 10.01
N GLN A 66 7.41 -25.57 11.22
CA GLN A 66 8.22 -26.70 11.66
C GLN A 66 7.48 -27.71 12.54
N GLN A 67 6.42 -27.36 13.22
CA GLN A 67 5.84 -28.20 14.28
C GLN A 67 4.39 -28.66 14.04
N GLY A 68 3.74 -28.32 12.93
CA GLY A 68 2.46 -28.94 12.56
C GLY A 68 1.33 -28.88 13.61
N GLY A 69 1.47 -28.11 14.68
CA GLY A 69 0.49 -28.09 15.76
C GLY A 69 0.75 -26.98 16.76
N ASP A 70 -0.12 -26.08 16.90
CA ASP A 70 -0.88 -25.70 18.09
C ASP A 70 -1.68 -24.42 17.88
N ALA A 71 -2.96 -24.55 18.16
CA ALA A 71 -4.00 -23.65 18.68
C ALA A 71 -4.15 -22.20 18.17
N ALA A 72 -3.21 -21.58 17.51
CA ALA A 72 -3.34 -20.18 17.06
C ALA A 72 -3.49 -20.02 15.55
N LEU A 73 -3.37 -21.11 14.77
CA LEU A 73 -3.43 -21.09 13.32
C LEU A 73 -4.26 -22.27 12.83
N ALA A 74 -5.39 -21.98 12.27
CA ALA A 74 -6.09 -22.96 11.46
C ALA A 74 -5.44 -22.97 10.08
N LEU A 75 -5.12 -24.17 9.57
CA LEU A 75 -4.85 -24.38 8.16
C LEU A 75 -6.15 -24.12 7.40
N ALA A 76 -6.23 -23.05 6.67
CA ALA A 76 -7.41 -22.73 5.86
C ALA A 76 -7.56 -23.76 4.72
N ASP A 77 -6.42 -24.25 4.18
CA ASP A 77 -6.36 -25.34 3.22
C ASP A 77 -4.97 -25.98 3.30
N ALA A 78 -4.87 -27.08 4.05
CA ALA A 78 -3.61 -27.81 4.22
C ALA A 78 -3.05 -28.34 2.89
N ALA A 79 -3.93 -28.63 1.91
CA ALA A 79 -3.54 -29.12 0.60
C ALA A 79 -2.89 -28.05 -0.27
N ARG A 80 -3.15 -26.75 0.01
CA ARG A 80 -2.59 -25.59 -0.71
C ARG A 80 -1.47 -24.89 0.05
N GLY A 81 -1.16 -25.31 1.30
CA GLY A 81 -0.18 -24.63 2.14
C GLY A 81 -0.58 -23.20 2.54
N GLU A 82 -1.88 -22.88 2.50
CA GLU A 82 -2.37 -21.54 2.85
C GLU A 82 -2.59 -21.42 4.36
N TRP A 83 -1.93 -20.44 4.96
CA TRP A 83 -1.99 -20.16 6.38
C TRP A 83 -2.91 -18.96 6.67
N VAL A 84 -3.78 -19.09 7.68
CA VAL A 84 -4.65 -17.99 8.15
C VAL A 84 -4.35 -17.69 9.61
N CYS A 85 -4.02 -16.45 9.95
CA CYS A 85 -3.74 -16.06 11.32
C CYS A 85 -5.02 -16.02 12.18
N ALA A 86 -4.88 -16.24 13.51
CA ALA A 86 -5.99 -16.29 14.45
C ALA A 86 -6.95 -15.09 14.37
N PRO A 87 -6.49 -13.82 14.25
CA PRO A 87 -7.41 -12.69 14.05
C PRO A 87 -8.25 -12.77 12.77
N CYS A 88 -7.67 -13.24 11.65
CA CYS A 88 -8.43 -13.40 10.41
C CYS A 88 -9.38 -14.60 10.44
N LEU A 89 -9.08 -15.58 11.26
CA LEU A 89 -9.97 -16.73 11.49
C LEU A 89 -11.15 -16.33 12.37
N ALA A 90 -10.89 -15.58 13.45
CA ALA A 90 -11.93 -15.10 14.38
C ALA A 90 -12.86 -14.06 13.74
N GLU A 91 -12.30 -13.16 12.92
CA GLU A 91 -13.05 -12.12 12.19
C GLU A 91 -12.58 -12.10 10.73
N PRO A 92 -13.19 -12.95 9.85
CA PRO A 92 -12.79 -13.01 8.45
C PRO A 92 -12.92 -11.66 7.76
N PRO A 93 -11.87 -11.23 7.04
CA PRO A 93 -11.89 -9.93 6.36
C PRO A 93 -12.88 -9.93 5.19
N ARG A 94 -13.39 -8.75 4.84
CA ARG A 94 -14.33 -8.56 3.72
C ARG A 94 -13.67 -8.58 2.34
N HIS A 95 -12.36 -8.85 2.27
CA HIS A 95 -11.55 -8.94 1.06
C HIS A 95 -10.94 -10.34 0.93
N GLU A 96 -10.51 -10.71 -0.28
CA GLU A 96 -9.93 -12.01 -0.60
C GLU A 96 -8.39 -12.06 -0.48
N GLY A 97 -7.80 -11.09 0.15
CA GLY A 97 -6.37 -11.03 0.40
C GLY A 97 -5.79 -9.62 0.22
N ILE A 98 -4.61 -9.46 0.83
CA ILE A 98 -3.78 -8.25 0.72
C ILE A 98 -2.48 -8.66 0.04
N ALA A 99 -1.97 -7.83 -0.87
CA ALA A 99 -0.65 -7.92 -1.44
C ALA A 99 0.13 -6.64 -1.09
N ALA A 100 1.07 -6.74 -0.16
CA ALA A 100 1.95 -5.65 0.23
C ALA A 100 3.35 -5.85 -0.35
N ALA A 101 3.95 -4.79 -0.88
CA ALA A 101 5.31 -4.84 -1.38
C ALA A 101 6.33 -4.86 -0.25
N THR A 102 6.07 -4.12 0.83
CA THR A 102 6.97 -4.04 2.00
C THR A 102 6.18 -4.07 3.30
N LEU A 103 6.85 -4.43 4.39
CA LEU A 103 6.38 -4.09 5.73
C LEU A 103 6.73 -2.63 6.02
N TYR A 104 5.90 -1.97 6.82
CA TYR A 104 6.11 -0.59 7.19
C TYR A 104 7.25 -0.48 8.21
N ASN A 105 8.30 0.26 7.87
CA ASN A 105 9.44 0.58 8.71
C ASN A 105 10.02 1.95 8.33
N ASP A 106 11.13 2.37 8.92
CA ASP A 106 11.73 3.68 8.66
C ASP A 106 12.12 3.90 7.18
N ALA A 107 12.62 2.88 6.50
CA ALA A 107 12.99 2.99 5.09
C ALA A 107 11.75 3.15 4.20
N SER A 108 10.73 2.31 4.37
CA SER A 108 9.47 2.43 3.64
C SER A 108 8.72 3.72 3.99
N ARG A 109 8.76 4.17 5.26
CA ARG A 109 8.21 5.44 5.70
C ARG A 109 8.84 6.62 4.97
N ARG A 110 10.18 6.69 4.89
CA ARG A 110 10.90 7.75 4.15
C ARG A 110 10.53 7.77 2.68
N LEU A 111 10.39 6.60 2.03
CA LEU A 111 9.91 6.51 0.63
C LEU A 111 8.50 7.09 0.47
N ILE A 112 7.58 6.68 1.34
CA ILE A 112 6.20 7.12 1.31
C ILE A 112 6.09 8.63 1.54
N LEU A 113 6.85 9.18 2.49
CA LEU A 113 6.88 10.63 2.74
C LEU A 113 7.47 11.40 1.56
N ALA A 114 8.58 10.94 0.98
CA ALA A 114 9.17 11.53 -0.21
C ALA A 114 8.20 11.50 -1.40
N TYR A 115 7.44 10.42 -1.55
CA TYR A 115 6.39 10.27 -2.56
C TYR A 115 5.21 11.22 -2.31
N LYS A 116 4.72 11.32 -1.07
CA LYS A 116 3.56 12.13 -0.70
C LYS A 116 3.83 13.64 -0.74
N HIS A 117 4.97 14.07 -0.25
CA HIS A 117 5.28 15.48 0.01
C HIS A 117 6.40 16.04 -0.87
N GLY A 118 7.33 15.19 -1.32
CA GLY A 118 8.48 15.60 -2.13
C GLY A 118 8.18 15.84 -3.61
N ARG A 119 6.93 15.75 -4.06
CA ARG A 119 6.53 15.79 -5.49
C ARG A 119 7.34 14.83 -6.37
N ARG A 120 7.93 13.79 -5.76
CA ARG A 120 8.78 12.80 -6.45
C ARG A 120 7.92 11.72 -7.11
N ILE A 121 7.12 12.12 -8.08
CA ILE A 121 6.18 11.24 -8.82
C ILE A 121 6.92 10.04 -9.44
N ALA A 122 8.18 10.22 -9.85
CA ALA A 122 9.04 9.15 -10.36
C ALA A 122 9.22 7.97 -9.39
N LEU A 123 8.97 8.16 -8.07
CA LEU A 123 8.96 7.06 -7.12
C LEU A 123 7.80 6.08 -7.35
N ALA A 124 6.73 6.51 -8.03
CA ALA A 124 5.62 5.62 -8.37
C ALA A 124 6.10 4.41 -9.16
N ASP A 125 6.96 4.61 -10.17
CA ASP A 125 7.48 3.53 -11.00
C ASP A 125 8.34 2.54 -10.19
N PHE A 126 9.14 3.06 -9.25
CA PHE A 126 9.90 2.22 -8.33
C PHE A 126 8.97 1.39 -7.42
N MET A 127 7.97 2.05 -6.81
CA MET A 127 7.01 1.37 -5.94
C MET A 127 6.20 0.32 -6.69
N VAL A 128 5.75 0.62 -7.91
CA VAL A 128 5.02 -0.31 -8.78
C VAL A 128 5.89 -1.54 -9.11
N ARG A 129 7.18 -1.36 -9.43
CA ARG A 129 8.10 -2.50 -9.67
C ARG A 129 8.22 -3.43 -8.47
N LEU A 130 8.08 -2.92 -7.24
CA LEU A 130 8.07 -3.74 -6.03
C LEU A 130 6.69 -4.38 -5.78
N MET A 131 5.61 -3.70 -6.14
CA MET A 131 4.24 -4.18 -5.92
C MET A 131 3.87 -5.31 -6.88
N VAL A 132 4.15 -5.15 -8.17
CA VAL A 132 3.70 -6.09 -9.23
C VAL A 132 4.10 -7.54 -8.96
N PRO A 133 5.35 -7.88 -8.60
CA PRO A 133 5.73 -9.28 -8.32
C PRO A 133 5.03 -9.91 -7.10
N ARG A 134 4.43 -9.07 -6.25
CA ARG A 134 3.71 -9.51 -5.03
C ARG A 134 2.23 -9.72 -5.28
N LEU A 135 1.72 -9.29 -6.42
CA LEU A 135 0.31 -9.43 -6.76
C LEU A 135 0.01 -10.89 -7.14
N PRO A 136 -1.11 -11.43 -6.68
CA PRO A 136 -1.54 -12.75 -7.11
C PRO A 136 -1.93 -12.75 -8.58
N VAL A 137 -1.86 -13.91 -9.20
CA VAL A 137 -2.46 -14.11 -10.52
C VAL A 137 -3.96 -13.84 -10.40
N LEU A 138 -4.47 -12.94 -11.24
CA LEU A 138 -5.87 -12.57 -11.27
C LEU A 138 -6.58 -13.37 -12.34
N ASP A 139 -7.63 -14.10 -11.94
CA ASP A 139 -8.51 -14.86 -12.84
C ASP A 139 -9.59 -13.95 -13.45
N GLY A 140 -9.63 -13.87 -14.75
CA GLY A 140 -10.61 -13.06 -15.49
C GLY A 140 -10.36 -11.56 -15.43
N GLU A 141 -11.43 -10.78 -15.63
CA GLU A 141 -11.35 -9.31 -15.62
C GLU A 141 -11.49 -8.76 -14.20
N TRP A 142 -10.53 -7.88 -13.85
CA TRP A 142 -10.51 -7.12 -12.62
C TRP A 142 -10.44 -5.62 -12.92
N LEU A 143 -11.13 -4.82 -12.14
CA LEU A 143 -11.03 -3.37 -12.19
C LEU A 143 -9.98 -2.90 -11.17
N VAL A 144 -8.94 -2.23 -11.63
CA VAL A 144 -7.96 -1.61 -10.71
C VAL A 144 -8.51 -0.27 -10.25
N VAL A 145 -8.76 -0.15 -8.94
CA VAL A 145 -9.43 1.01 -8.33
C VAL A 145 -8.55 1.60 -7.23
N PRO A 146 -8.14 2.87 -7.30
CA PRO A 146 -7.38 3.49 -6.23
C PRO A 146 -8.26 3.89 -5.05
N VAL A 147 -7.70 3.90 -3.85
CA VAL A 147 -8.28 4.55 -2.68
C VAL A 147 -8.45 6.05 -2.96
N PRO A 148 -9.65 6.63 -2.73
CA PRO A 148 -9.92 8.01 -3.09
C PRO A 148 -9.33 9.00 -2.09
N LEU A 149 -8.74 10.06 -2.61
CA LEU A 149 -8.28 11.20 -1.82
C LEU A 149 -9.38 12.26 -1.76
N HIS A 150 -9.51 12.96 -0.63
CA HIS A 150 -10.43 14.10 -0.54
C HIS A 150 -9.95 15.24 -1.45
N ARG A 151 -10.89 15.96 -2.12
CA ARG A 151 -10.59 17.00 -3.11
C ARG A 151 -9.62 18.08 -2.61
N TRP A 152 -9.70 18.48 -1.33
CA TRP A 152 -8.80 19.49 -0.76
C TRP A 152 -7.36 18.96 -0.62
N ARG A 153 -7.19 17.69 -0.21
CA ARG A 153 -5.88 17.03 -0.17
C ARG A 153 -5.32 16.84 -1.58
N LEU A 154 -6.19 16.50 -2.54
CA LEU A 154 -5.80 16.39 -3.95
C LEU A 154 -5.31 17.72 -4.48
N TRP A 155 -6.01 18.83 -4.18
CA TRP A 155 -5.59 20.18 -4.56
C TRP A 155 -4.25 20.54 -3.93
N ARG A 156 -4.05 20.31 -2.62
CA ARG A 156 -2.80 20.61 -1.90
C ARG A 156 -1.61 19.78 -2.41
N ARG A 157 -1.82 18.50 -2.72
CA ARG A 157 -0.77 17.57 -3.17
C ARG A 157 -0.54 17.61 -4.68
N GLY A 158 -1.54 17.99 -5.46
CA GLY A 158 -1.53 18.00 -6.93
C GLY A 158 -1.82 16.63 -7.56
N PHE A 159 -1.81 15.53 -6.80
CA PHE A 159 -2.07 14.18 -7.30
C PHE A 159 -2.61 13.24 -6.20
N ASN A 160 -3.25 12.15 -6.64
CA ASN A 160 -3.61 11.04 -5.77
C ASN A 160 -2.54 9.92 -5.90
N GLN A 161 -1.86 9.62 -4.83
CA GLN A 161 -0.79 8.62 -4.75
C GLN A 161 -1.26 7.25 -5.20
N SER A 162 -2.37 6.79 -4.63
CA SER A 162 -2.96 5.49 -4.95
C SER A 162 -3.39 5.41 -6.41
N ALA A 163 -3.81 6.53 -7.03
CA ALA A 163 -4.16 6.57 -8.45
C ALA A 163 -2.94 6.45 -9.37
N LEU A 164 -1.79 7.02 -9.01
CA LEU A 164 -0.55 6.83 -9.77
C LEU A 164 -0.07 5.38 -9.69
N LEU A 165 -0.11 4.77 -8.50
CA LEU A 165 0.21 3.34 -8.33
C LEU A 165 -0.74 2.46 -9.14
N ALA A 166 -2.06 2.71 -9.07
CA ALA A 166 -3.06 1.98 -9.82
C ALA A 166 -2.83 2.05 -11.34
N ARG A 167 -2.48 3.25 -11.87
CA ARG A 167 -2.14 3.44 -13.28
C ARG A 167 -0.86 2.71 -13.71
N GLY A 168 0.10 2.55 -12.80
CA GLY A 168 1.32 1.79 -13.08
C GLY A 168 1.09 0.27 -13.02
N ILE A 169 0.25 -0.20 -12.09
CA ILE A 169 -0.06 -1.62 -11.90
C ILE A 169 -0.97 -2.16 -13.01
N ALA A 170 -2.00 -1.41 -13.41
CA ALA A 170 -3.02 -1.88 -14.34
C ALA A 170 -2.45 -2.40 -15.68
N PRO A 171 -1.52 -1.70 -16.38
CA PRO A 171 -0.90 -2.22 -17.59
C PRO A 171 -0.07 -3.48 -17.37
N ALA A 172 0.62 -3.59 -16.22
CA ALA A 172 1.44 -4.77 -15.89
C ALA A 172 0.58 -6.03 -15.69
N LEU A 173 -0.69 -5.86 -15.27
CA LEU A 173 -1.67 -6.92 -15.10
C LEU A 173 -2.57 -7.12 -16.34
N GLY A 174 -2.46 -6.29 -17.36
CA GLY A 174 -3.40 -6.28 -18.50
C GLY A 174 -4.84 -5.93 -18.09
N GLN A 175 -5.04 -5.18 -17.00
CA GLN A 175 -6.35 -4.90 -16.42
C GLN A 175 -6.74 -3.42 -16.59
N PRO A 176 -8.04 -3.09 -16.75
CA PRO A 176 -8.51 -1.72 -16.82
C PRO A 176 -8.41 -1.00 -15.46
N VAL A 177 -8.16 0.32 -15.49
CA VAL A 177 -8.13 1.18 -14.32
C VAL A 177 -9.32 2.13 -14.29
N LEU A 178 -9.96 2.27 -13.12
CA LEU A 178 -11.02 3.24 -12.83
C LEU A 178 -10.58 4.17 -11.70
N VAL A 179 -9.95 5.27 -12.04
CA VAL A 179 -9.31 6.17 -11.06
C VAL A 179 -10.29 6.92 -10.17
N ASP A 180 -11.53 7.09 -10.60
CA ASP A 180 -12.59 7.83 -9.92
C ASP A 180 -13.81 6.95 -9.57
N ALA A 181 -13.65 5.62 -9.58
CA ALA A 181 -14.71 4.67 -9.21
C ALA A 181 -15.23 4.91 -7.79
N LEU A 182 -14.35 5.36 -6.89
CA LEU A 182 -14.66 5.79 -5.54
C LEU A 182 -14.42 7.28 -5.38
N GLN A 183 -15.25 7.94 -4.58
CA GLN A 183 -15.16 9.35 -4.26
C GLN A 183 -15.15 9.55 -2.75
N ARG A 184 -14.36 10.53 -2.27
CA ARG A 184 -14.34 10.96 -0.87
C ARG A 184 -14.82 12.40 -0.74
N PRO A 185 -16.14 12.64 -0.72
CA PRO A 185 -16.72 13.99 -0.68
C PRO A 185 -16.53 14.70 0.68
N ARG A 186 -16.44 13.94 1.78
CA ARG A 186 -16.28 14.50 3.13
C ARG A 186 -14.80 14.59 3.50
N ALA A 187 -14.38 15.80 3.92
CA ALA A 187 -13.10 15.95 4.61
C ALA A 187 -13.17 15.22 5.96
N THR A 188 -12.16 14.47 6.27
CA THR A 188 -11.98 13.90 7.60
C THR A 188 -10.72 14.49 8.21
N PRO A 189 -10.70 14.79 9.51
CA PRO A 189 -9.48 15.24 10.16
C PRO A 189 -8.37 14.20 10.02
N SER A 190 -7.15 14.58 10.40
CA SER A 190 -6.03 13.64 10.48
C SER A 190 -6.38 12.50 11.43
N LEU A 191 -6.08 11.26 11.01
CA LEU A 191 -6.46 10.07 11.75
C LEU A 191 -5.32 9.55 12.66
N GLY A 192 -4.17 10.24 12.67
CA GLY A 192 -2.93 9.74 13.25
C GLY A 192 -3.00 9.31 14.73
N HIS A 193 -3.68 10.10 15.54
CA HIS A 193 -3.76 9.88 17.01
C HIS A 193 -5.01 9.09 17.44
N LEU A 194 -5.83 8.61 16.50
CA LEU A 194 -7.10 7.95 16.81
C LEU A 194 -6.97 6.43 16.82
N GLY A 195 -7.63 5.78 17.75
CA GLY A 195 -7.74 4.32 17.78
C GLY A 195 -8.58 3.75 16.61
N ARG A 196 -8.46 2.44 16.34
CA ARG A 196 -9.13 1.74 15.22
C ARG A 196 -10.64 2.03 15.17
N LYS A 197 -11.33 1.95 16.31
CA LYS A 197 -12.79 2.20 16.41
C LYS A 197 -13.17 3.64 16.06
N GLN A 198 -12.41 4.61 16.55
CA GLN A 198 -12.61 6.04 16.28
C GLN A 198 -12.38 6.37 14.81
N ARG A 199 -11.31 5.80 14.20
CA ARG A 199 -11.04 5.95 12.74
C ARG A 199 -12.19 5.39 11.91
N ALA A 200 -12.72 4.22 12.27
CA ALA A 200 -13.84 3.60 11.58
C ALA A 200 -15.09 4.48 11.64
N ALA A 201 -15.43 5.03 12.81
CA ALA A 201 -16.58 5.91 12.99
C ALA A 201 -16.47 7.20 12.16
N LEU A 202 -15.30 7.85 12.13
CA LEU A 202 -15.07 9.05 11.33
C LEU A 202 -15.15 8.81 9.81
N LEU A 203 -14.79 7.61 9.37
CA LEU A 203 -14.81 7.25 7.96
C LEU A 203 -16.14 6.68 7.49
N GLN A 204 -17.09 6.45 8.41
CA GLN A 204 -18.42 5.96 8.07
C GLN A 204 -19.13 6.95 7.13
N GLY A 205 -19.47 6.48 5.91
CA GLY A 205 -20.11 7.31 4.88
C GLY A 205 -19.21 8.40 4.26
N ALA A 206 -17.90 8.43 4.60
CA ALA A 206 -16.97 9.39 4.01
C ALA A 206 -16.59 9.02 2.56
N ILE A 207 -16.71 7.74 2.20
CA ILE A 207 -16.42 7.22 0.86
C ILE A 207 -17.71 6.69 0.24
N ARG A 208 -17.89 6.97 -1.04
CA ARG A 208 -19.05 6.51 -1.82
C ARG A 208 -18.64 6.08 -3.22
N PRO A 209 -19.36 5.14 -3.86
CA PRO A 209 -19.13 4.82 -5.26
C PRO A 209 -19.54 5.98 -6.15
N ASN A 210 -18.82 6.17 -7.25
CA ASN A 210 -19.20 7.09 -8.30
C ASN A 210 -20.33 6.48 -9.15
N ARG A 211 -21.48 7.14 -9.18
CA ARG A 211 -22.67 6.68 -9.92
C ARG A 211 -22.40 6.50 -11.43
N ALA A 212 -21.49 7.28 -12.00
CA ALA A 212 -21.09 7.14 -13.39
C ALA A 212 -20.50 5.76 -13.75
N HIS A 213 -19.97 5.05 -12.75
CA HIS A 213 -19.40 3.72 -12.92
C HIS A 213 -20.26 2.59 -12.35
N ALA A 214 -21.51 2.86 -11.99
CA ALA A 214 -22.39 1.89 -11.32
C ALA A 214 -22.54 0.57 -12.13
N ALA A 215 -22.74 0.68 -13.43
CA ALA A 215 -22.88 -0.50 -14.30
C ALA A 215 -21.59 -1.34 -14.35
N ARG A 216 -20.42 -0.71 -14.39
CA ARG A 216 -19.12 -1.39 -14.40
C ARG A 216 -18.75 -2.01 -13.06
N LEU A 217 -19.21 -1.46 -11.94
CA LEU A 217 -18.94 -1.97 -10.61
C LEU A 217 -19.85 -3.15 -10.23
N LYS A 218 -21.06 -3.22 -10.79
CA LYS A 218 -22.02 -4.29 -10.48
C LYS A 218 -21.48 -5.66 -10.93
N GLY A 219 -21.31 -6.57 -9.97
CA GLY A 219 -20.77 -7.92 -10.19
C GLY A 219 -19.26 -8.00 -10.43
N ALA A 220 -18.56 -6.86 -10.51
CA ALA A 220 -17.13 -6.81 -10.81
C ALA A 220 -16.24 -7.41 -9.71
N SER A 221 -15.02 -7.82 -10.11
CA SER A 221 -13.89 -8.05 -9.25
C SER A 221 -13.02 -6.80 -9.21
N VAL A 222 -12.59 -6.35 -8.03
CA VAL A 222 -11.84 -5.10 -7.84
C VAL A 222 -10.50 -5.35 -7.15
N LEU A 223 -9.41 -4.86 -7.72
CA LEU A 223 -8.13 -4.69 -7.06
C LEU A 223 -8.06 -3.26 -6.51
N LEU A 224 -8.27 -3.12 -5.20
CA LEU A 224 -8.19 -1.84 -4.50
C LEU A 224 -6.73 -1.50 -4.20
N VAL A 225 -6.24 -0.36 -4.70
CA VAL A 225 -4.83 0.05 -4.58
C VAL A 225 -4.69 1.20 -3.60
N ASP A 226 -3.75 1.04 -2.65
CA ASP A 226 -3.36 2.09 -1.70
C ASP A 226 -1.83 2.22 -1.59
N ASP A 227 -1.33 3.29 -0.98
CA ASP A 227 0.09 3.43 -0.70
C ASP A 227 0.47 2.77 0.64
N VAL A 228 -0.33 2.95 1.69
CA VAL A 228 -0.07 2.39 3.02
C VAL A 228 -1.33 1.81 3.65
N LEU A 229 -1.26 0.56 4.02
CA LEU A 229 -2.29 -0.08 4.83
C LEU A 229 -1.87 -0.05 6.30
N THR A 230 -2.49 0.85 7.06
CA THR A 230 -2.30 0.98 8.52
C THR A 230 -3.35 0.13 9.26
N SER A 231 -4.25 0.74 10.01
CA SER A 231 -5.35 0.05 10.70
C SER A 231 -6.44 -0.52 9.78
N GLY A 232 -6.37 -0.28 8.46
CA GLY A 232 -7.36 -0.72 7.49
C GLY A 232 -8.64 0.13 7.43
N ALA A 233 -8.84 1.11 8.30
CA ALA A 233 -10.10 1.85 8.40
C ALA A 233 -10.52 2.54 7.08
N THR A 234 -9.58 3.14 6.33
CA THR A 234 -9.88 3.73 5.01
C THR A 234 -10.24 2.65 3.99
N THR A 235 -9.50 1.55 4.00
CA THR A 235 -9.76 0.40 3.14
C THR A 235 -11.12 -0.22 3.45
N ASP A 236 -11.47 -0.38 4.74
CA ASP A 236 -12.78 -0.89 5.15
C ASP A 236 -13.92 0.00 4.68
N ALA A 237 -13.76 1.33 4.74
CA ALA A 237 -14.74 2.27 4.19
C ALA A 237 -14.87 2.14 2.66
N CYS A 238 -13.76 1.90 1.94
CA CYS A 238 -13.79 1.58 0.50
C CYS A 238 -14.52 0.26 0.23
N LEU A 239 -14.23 -0.80 1.02
CA LEU A 239 -14.88 -2.11 0.89
C LEU A 239 -16.40 -1.99 1.07
N VAL A 240 -16.86 -1.26 2.09
CA VAL A 240 -18.29 -0.99 2.31
C VAL A 240 -18.89 -0.27 1.10
N ALA A 241 -18.22 0.75 0.55
CA ALA A 241 -18.71 1.48 -0.61
C ALA A 241 -18.77 0.60 -1.87
N LEU A 242 -17.75 -0.24 -2.12
CA LEU A 242 -17.68 -1.18 -3.24
C LEU A 242 -18.78 -2.25 -3.13
N ARG A 243 -19.00 -2.82 -1.94
CA ARG A 243 -20.06 -3.80 -1.72
C ARG A 243 -21.46 -3.19 -1.94
N LYS A 244 -21.68 -1.94 -1.52
CA LYS A 244 -22.92 -1.19 -1.82
C LYS A 244 -23.14 -0.95 -3.31
N ALA A 245 -22.06 -0.87 -4.10
CA ALA A 245 -22.12 -0.78 -5.57
C ALA A 245 -22.32 -2.14 -6.26
N GLY A 246 -22.40 -3.24 -5.50
CA GLY A 246 -22.58 -4.59 -6.03
C GLY A 246 -21.31 -5.29 -6.48
N VAL A 247 -20.13 -4.82 -6.06
CA VAL A 247 -18.85 -5.48 -6.32
C VAL A 247 -18.82 -6.85 -5.63
N ARG A 248 -18.47 -7.90 -6.39
CA ARG A 248 -18.49 -9.29 -5.91
C ARG A 248 -17.22 -9.66 -5.17
N ARG A 249 -16.06 -9.34 -5.73
CA ARG A 249 -14.74 -9.71 -5.19
C ARG A 249 -13.88 -8.49 -5.00
N VAL A 250 -13.10 -8.45 -3.91
CA VAL A 250 -12.13 -7.36 -3.68
C VAL A 250 -10.84 -7.96 -3.14
N ARG A 251 -9.73 -7.63 -3.80
CA ARG A 251 -8.36 -7.79 -3.29
C ARG A 251 -7.74 -6.43 -3.06
N ILE A 252 -6.73 -6.39 -2.20
CA ILE A 252 -6.05 -5.13 -1.84
C ILE A 252 -4.58 -5.24 -2.25
N ALA A 253 -4.08 -4.18 -2.89
CA ALA A 253 -2.66 -4.00 -3.15
C ALA A 253 -2.17 -2.73 -2.44
N CYS A 254 -1.08 -2.81 -1.69
CA CYS A 254 -0.46 -1.64 -1.07
C CYS A 254 1.06 -1.70 -1.17
N PHE A 255 1.70 -0.52 -1.14
CA PHE A 255 3.16 -0.48 -1.12
C PHE A 255 3.69 -0.91 0.24
N ALA A 256 3.14 -0.38 1.33
CA ALA A 256 3.57 -0.79 2.67
C ALA A 256 2.39 -1.18 3.56
N ARG A 257 2.61 -2.18 4.38
CA ARG A 257 1.67 -2.63 5.39
C ARG A 257 2.27 -2.49 6.79
N VAL A 258 1.54 -1.89 7.71
CA VAL A 258 1.87 -1.90 9.13
C VAL A 258 1.54 -3.28 9.71
N ALA A 259 2.56 -4.00 10.21
CA ALA A 259 2.37 -5.19 11.02
C ALA A 259 2.09 -4.73 12.46
N ASP A 260 1.11 -5.35 13.14
CA ASP A 260 0.88 -5.05 14.56
C ASP A 260 2.05 -5.57 15.39
N ASP A 261 2.58 -4.73 16.30
CA ASP A 261 3.76 -5.00 17.13
C ASP A 261 3.62 -6.17 18.11
N THR A 262 2.44 -6.78 18.22
CA THR A 262 2.17 -7.85 19.18
C THR A 262 2.83 -9.19 18.83
N LEU A 263 3.51 -9.30 17.67
CA LEU A 263 4.20 -10.53 17.22
C LEU A 263 5.67 -10.29 16.85
N ALA A 264 6.35 -9.36 17.51
CA ALA A 264 7.82 -9.27 17.49
C ALA A 264 8.40 -10.46 18.30
N ILE A 265 8.07 -11.69 17.92
CA ILE A 265 8.66 -12.89 18.48
C ILE A 265 9.71 -13.40 17.50
N GLY A 266 10.95 -13.14 17.83
CA GLY A 266 12.12 -13.84 17.31
C GLY A 266 12.53 -13.51 15.88
N GLY A 267 13.53 -12.64 15.71
CA GLY A 267 14.36 -12.57 14.51
C GLY A 267 14.29 -11.29 13.67
N TYR A 268 13.20 -10.57 13.67
CA TYR A 268 13.17 -9.21 13.12
C TYR A 268 13.43 -8.24 14.27
N GLY A 269 14.62 -7.67 14.33
CA GLY A 269 15.05 -6.77 15.40
C GLY A 269 13.97 -5.75 15.72
N ALA A 270 13.83 -5.42 17.01
CA ALA A 270 12.84 -4.51 17.55
C ALA A 270 12.66 -3.31 16.60
N LEU A 271 11.56 -3.32 15.85
CA LEU A 271 11.19 -2.19 15.00
C LEU A 271 10.88 -1.06 15.96
N GLY A 272 11.81 -0.10 16.08
CA GLY A 272 11.76 1.02 17.01
C GLY A 272 10.38 1.67 17.00
N GLY A 273 9.92 2.07 18.20
CA GLY A 273 8.57 2.53 18.49
C GLY A 273 7.99 3.39 17.37
N TYR A 274 6.91 2.92 16.79
CA TYR A 274 6.22 3.58 15.69
C TYR A 274 5.58 4.86 16.22
N GLY A 275 6.21 6.00 15.98
CA GLY A 275 5.53 7.29 16.14
C GLY A 275 4.24 7.28 15.33
N ALA A 276 3.12 7.64 15.96
CA ALA A 276 1.83 7.74 15.30
C ALA A 276 1.98 8.54 14.00
N ILE A 277 1.71 7.89 12.85
CA ILE A 277 1.63 8.60 11.58
C ILE A 277 0.19 8.97 11.33
N ASP A 278 -0.01 10.23 11.06
CA ASP A 278 -1.23 10.70 10.43
C ASP A 278 -1.39 10.00 9.09
N GLY A 279 -2.61 9.71 8.70
CA GLY A 279 -2.88 9.22 7.34
C GLY A 279 -2.25 10.11 6.26
N ASP A 280 -1.76 11.28 6.63
CA ASP A 280 -1.06 12.26 5.79
C ASP A 280 0.46 12.30 6.02
N GLY A 281 1.01 11.56 7.01
CA GLY A 281 2.45 11.54 7.30
C GLY A 281 3.00 12.84 7.89
N GLU A 282 2.18 13.70 8.45
CA GLU A 282 2.62 14.91 9.16
C GLU A 282 2.93 14.54 10.62
N ASN A 283 4.20 14.68 11.04
CA ASN A 283 4.54 14.71 12.45
C ASN A 283 4.04 16.03 13.04
N ALA A 284 3.32 15.99 14.15
CA ALA A 284 3.21 17.15 15.03
C ALA A 284 4.63 17.51 15.50
N PRO A 285 5.01 18.81 15.53
CA PRO A 285 6.29 19.20 16.10
C PRO A 285 6.34 18.71 17.55
N ALA A 286 7.45 18.03 17.91
CA ALA A 286 7.73 17.70 19.31
C ALA A 286 7.68 19.00 20.10
N ALA A 287 6.82 19.04 21.12
CA ALA A 287 6.84 20.12 22.09
C ALA A 287 8.23 20.11 22.74
N LEU A 288 8.97 21.19 22.54
CA LEU A 288 10.19 21.46 23.27
C LEU A 288 9.79 21.62 24.75
N GLU A 289 10.05 20.62 25.56
CA GLU A 289 10.07 20.80 27.01
C GLU A 289 11.12 21.86 27.32
N GLN A 290 10.63 23.04 27.70
CA GLN A 290 11.45 24.08 28.28
C GLN A 290 11.93 23.58 29.62
N VAL A 291 13.19 23.19 29.69
CA VAL A 291 13.93 23.08 30.97
C VAL A 291 14.20 24.53 31.41
N GLY A 292 13.43 25.03 32.34
CA GLY A 292 13.66 26.28 33.01
C GLY A 292 14.73 26.10 34.10
N PRO A 293 15.34 27.22 34.58
CA PRO A 293 16.58 27.21 35.40
C PRO A 293 16.42 26.57 36.75
#